data_9051312316c58bc8afb2e356bc3e2d0a
#
_entry.id   9051312316c58bc8afb2e356bc3e2d0a
#
_cell.length_a   1.000
_cell.length_b   1.000
_cell.length_c   1.000
_cell.angle_alpha   90.00
_cell.angle_beta   90.00
_cell.angle_gamma   90.00
#
_symmetry.space_group_name_H-M   'P 1'
#
loop_
_entity.id
_entity.type
_entity.pdbx_description
1 polymer ?
#
loop_
_entity_poly.entity_id
_entity_poly.type
_entity_poly.pdbx_seq_one_letter_code
_entity_poly.pdbx_strand_id
1 'polypeptide(L)'
;YVASVADSVFIHPMGEMMWFGLASQNFYLKDALAKWGIEPQIIRHGKYKSAVEPFMENEMSMANHEQTMTYLSSMWNYTINAVSAARQISTEELNMFAEGRVAFLPKQAQEVGLVDGIYYADQMDSVLLVKTGRKIDDKLRTVSLYNYSHYVQQQESLDLSAKKIALVYAVGEINDGDEDDSAIGGDAYAEIFSQLRKDSTIKAVVLRVNSPGGSAFASEVMWRELTRLREKKPLIVSMGTYAASGGYYISAPADYIVTSPLTLTGSIGVFGMYMTYGKLLREKLSVYPRVVKTHSHSDIGSVMRPLDEFEKELM
;
A
#
# COMPACT_ATOMS: atom_id res chain seq x y z
N TYR A 1 -12.80 -10.33 -9.06
CA TYR A 1 -12.69 -10.73 -7.67
C TYR A 1 -13.81 -10.13 -6.80
N VAL A 2 -13.90 -8.79 -6.68
CA VAL A 2 -14.94 -8.16 -5.80
C VAL A 2 -16.36 -8.54 -6.23
N ALA A 3 -16.64 -8.58 -7.52
CA ALA A 3 -17.97 -8.94 -8.04
C ALA A 3 -18.31 -10.42 -7.83
N SER A 4 -17.32 -11.31 -7.70
CA SER A 4 -17.58 -12.76 -7.64
C SER A 4 -18.36 -13.21 -6.41
N VAL A 5 -18.39 -12.41 -5.32
CA VAL A 5 -19.14 -12.72 -4.10
C VAL A 5 -20.65 -12.48 -4.22
N ALA A 6 -21.10 -11.86 -5.30
CA ALA A 6 -22.51 -11.60 -5.53
C ALA A 6 -23.25 -12.88 -5.94
N ASP A 7 -24.54 -13.01 -5.57
CA ASP A 7 -25.41 -14.12 -5.97
C ASP A 7 -25.56 -14.21 -7.49
N SER A 8 -25.44 -13.07 -8.18
CA SER A 8 -25.50 -12.98 -9.64
C SER A 8 -24.61 -11.85 -10.15
N VAL A 9 -23.83 -12.12 -11.17
CA VAL A 9 -22.94 -11.17 -11.84
C VAL A 9 -23.40 -10.99 -13.28
N PHE A 10 -23.63 -9.76 -13.68
CA PHE A 10 -24.08 -9.42 -15.03
C PHE A 10 -23.09 -8.51 -15.72
N ILE A 11 -23.01 -8.62 -17.05
CA ILE A 11 -22.15 -7.78 -17.87
C ILE A 11 -22.97 -7.09 -18.96
N HIS A 12 -22.59 -5.87 -19.31
CA HIS A 12 -23.20 -5.17 -20.45
C HIS A 12 -22.84 -5.88 -21.76
N PRO A 13 -23.72 -5.94 -22.80
CA PRO A 13 -23.42 -6.59 -24.09
C PRO A 13 -22.18 -6.09 -24.82
N MET A 14 -21.77 -4.85 -24.56
CA MET A 14 -20.53 -4.27 -25.08
C MET A 14 -19.41 -4.20 -24.00
N GLY A 15 -19.59 -4.90 -22.89
CA GLY A 15 -18.58 -4.99 -21.82
C GLY A 15 -17.46 -5.96 -22.20
N GLU A 16 -16.43 -5.95 -21.36
CA GLU A 16 -15.27 -6.82 -21.51
C GLU A 16 -14.79 -7.21 -20.11
N MET A 17 -14.39 -8.46 -19.92
CA MET A 17 -13.84 -8.94 -18.68
C MET A 17 -12.38 -9.34 -18.88
N MET A 18 -11.48 -8.57 -18.28
CA MET A 18 -10.05 -8.87 -18.29
C MET A 18 -9.68 -9.94 -17.27
N TRP A 19 -8.87 -10.92 -17.69
CA TRP A 19 -8.40 -12.02 -16.85
C TRP A 19 -7.02 -12.49 -17.32
N PHE A 20 -5.94 -11.88 -16.81
CA PHE A 20 -4.59 -12.08 -17.34
C PHE A 20 -3.48 -12.18 -16.27
N GLY A 21 -3.83 -12.46 -15.03
CA GLY A 21 -2.84 -12.62 -13.95
C GLY A 21 -2.29 -11.30 -13.41
N LEU A 22 -1.15 -11.39 -12.72
CA LEU A 22 -0.48 -10.26 -12.09
C LEU A 22 0.94 -10.12 -12.63
N ALA A 23 1.39 -8.88 -12.82
CA ALA A 23 2.75 -8.57 -13.22
C ALA A 23 3.32 -7.41 -12.41
N SER A 24 4.63 -7.41 -12.20
CA SER A 24 5.38 -6.29 -11.64
C SER A 24 6.43 -5.85 -12.66
N GLN A 25 6.52 -4.56 -12.90
CA GLN A 25 7.50 -3.99 -13.83
C GLN A 25 8.31 -2.92 -13.10
N ASN A 26 9.63 -3.06 -13.11
CA ASN A 26 10.56 -2.13 -12.52
C ASN A 26 11.50 -1.55 -13.59
N PHE A 27 11.87 -0.30 -13.46
CA PHE A 27 12.83 0.36 -14.32
C PHE A 27 14.17 0.48 -13.60
N TYR A 28 15.26 0.09 -14.27
CA TYR A 28 16.61 0.14 -13.76
C TYR A 28 17.32 1.36 -14.34
N LEU A 29 17.92 2.20 -13.51
CA LEU A 29 18.38 3.54 -13.86
C LEU A 29 19.89 3.73 -13.76
N LYS A 30 20.64 2.68 -13.34
CA LYS A 30 22.10 2.74 -13.12
C LYS A 30 22.83 3.38 -14.29
N ASP A 31 22.69 2.83 -15.49
CA ASP A 31 23.41 3.31 -16.66
C ASP A 31 22.89 4.67 -17.15
N ALA A 32 21.59 4.92 -17.00
CA ALA A 32 21.02 6.23 -17.32
C ALA A 32 21.60 7.33 -16.44
N LEU A 33 21.70 7.09 -15.14
CA LEU A 33 22.29 8.02 -14.17
C LEU A 33 23.79 8.22 -14.45
N ALA A 34 24.51 7.13 -14.65
CA ALA A 34 25.94 7.18 -15.00
C ALA A 34 26.21 7.99 -16.28
N LYS A 35 25.36 7.84 -17.31
CA LYS A 35 25.45 8.62 -18.57
C LYS A 35 25.31 10.13 -18.34
N TRP A 36 24.50 10.52 -17.36
CA TRP A 36 24.33 11.91 -16.97
C TRP A 36 25.38 12.41 -15.96
N GLY A 37 26.23 11.51 -15.45
CA GLY A 37 27.21 11.86 -14.42
C GLY A 37 26.59 12.05 -13.04
N ILE A 38 25.47 11.33 -12.78
CA ILE A 38 24.82 11.25 -11.49
C ILE A 38 25.22 9.92 -10.85
N GLU A 39 25.75 9.96 -9.63
CA GLU A 39 26.21 8.76 -8.93
C GLU A 39 25.41 8.55 -7.65
N PRO A 40 24.56 7.51 -7.58
CA PRO A 40 23.90 7.14 -6.33
C PRO A 40 24.94 6.54 -5.36
N GLN A 41 24.95 7.06 -4.14
CA GLN A 41 25.67 6.52 -3.00
C GLN A 41 24.67 5.78 -2.14
N ILE A 42 24.71 4.44 -2.14
CA ILE A 42 23.71 3.61 -1.49
C ILE A 42 24.36 2.81 -0.37
N ILE A 43 23.78 2.92 0.81
CA ILE A 43 24.09 2.11 1.97
C ILE A 43 22.84 1.33 2.28
N ARG A 44 22.88 -0.01 2.17
CA ARG A 44 21.75 -0.89 2.48
C ARG A 44 22.19 -2.08 3.28
N HIS A 45 21.29 -2.57 4.10
CA HIS A 45 21.48 -3.81 4.83
C HIS A 45 20.48 -4.87 4.39
N GLY A 46 20.98 -6.08 4.08
CA GLY A 46 20.17 -7.23 3.67
C GLY A 46 19.86 -7.28 2.16
N LYS A 47 19.85 -8.52 1.62
CA LYS A 47 19.67 -8.78 0.19
C LYS A 47 18.24 -8.54 -0.33
N TYR A 48 17.25 -8.63 0.55
CA TYR A 48 15.83 -8.46 0.19
C TYR A 48 15.32 -7.03 0.33
N LYS A 49 16.15 -6.07 0.80
CA LYS A 49 15.79 -4.64 0.80
C LYS A 49 16.06 -4.06 -0.59
N SER A 50 15.21 -4.36 -1.55
CA SER A 50 15.40 -4.12 -2.97
C SER A 50 14.94 -2.75 -3.48
N ALA A 51 14.38 -1.89 -2.62
CA ALA A 51 13.85 -0.58 -3.03
C ALA A 51 14.88 0.31 -3.76
N VAL A 52 16.17 0.18 -3.43
CA VAL A 52 17.27 0.94 -4.06
C VAL A 52 17.98 0.20 -5.19
N GLU A 53 17.62 -1.05 -5.46
CA GLU A 53 18.24 -1.87 -6.50
C GLU A 53 18.16 -1.24 -7.90
N PRO A 54 17.08 -0.55 -8.29
CA PRO A 54 16.98 0.15 -9.57
C PRO A 54 18.06 1.20 -9.81
N PHE A 55 18.69 1.70 -8.77
CA PHE A 55 19.77 2.69 -8.86
C PHE A 55 21.17 2.05 -8.85
N MET A 56 21.28 0.77 -8.51
CA MET A 56 22.54 0.03 -8.36
C MET A 56 22.81 -0.93 -9.50
N GLU A 57 21.77 -1.50 -10.07
CA GLU A 57 21.83 -2.58 -11.03
C GLU A 57 21.16 -2.21 -12.34
N ASN A 58 21.38 -2.98 -13.40
CA ASN A 58 20.71 -2.85 -14.69
C ASN A 58 19.61 -3.90 -14.87
N GLU A 59 19.53 -4.87 -13.99
CA GLU A 59 18.54 -5.94 -14.00
C GLU A 59 18.13 -6.34 -12.58
N MET A 60 17.03 -7.05 -12.47
CA MET A 60 16.51 -7.55 -11.21
C MET A 60 17.40 -8.67 -10.66
N SER A 61 17.84 -8.55 -9.40
CA SER A 61 18.58 -9.62 -8.74
C SER A 61 17.69 -10.85 -8.51
N MET A 62 18.33 -12.02 -8.37
CA MET A 62 17.61 -13.26 -8.04
C MET A 62 16.80 -13.14 -6.75
N ALA A 63 17.33 -12.47 -5.73
CA ALA A 63 16.62 -12.26 -4.46
C ALA A 63 15.39 -11.37 -4.63
N ASN A 64 15.48 -10.32 -5.45
CA ASN A 64 14.35 -9.45 -5.75
C ASN A 64 13.31 -10.17 -6.61
N HIS A 65 13.74 -10.96 -7.57
CA HIS A 65 12.85 -11.81 -8.37
C HIS A 65 12.09 -12.82 -7.49
N GLU A 66 12.80 -13.53 -6.62
CA GLU A 66 12.23 -14.50 -5.70
C GLU A 66 11.14 -13.88 -4.81
N GLN A 67 11.44 -12.76 -4.14
CA GLN A 67 10.45 -12.10 -3.29
C GLN A 67 9.26 -11.56 -4.08
N THR A 68 9.51 -11.00 -5.28
CA THR A 68 8.45 -10.47 -6.15
C THR A 68 7.51 -11.59 -6.60
N MET A 69 8.06 -12.69 -7.08
CA MET A 69 7.26 -13.86 -7.46
C MET A 69 6.49 -14.44 -6.27
N THR A 70 7.09 -14.46 -5.09
CA THR A 70 6.44 -14.98 -3.88
C THR A 70 5.17 -14.19 -3.53
N TYR A 71 5.26 -12.84 -3.47
CA TYR A 71 4.06 -12.07 -3.14
C TYR A 71 3.04 -12.02 -4.28
N LEU A 72 3.47 -11.94 -5.57
CA LEU A 72 2.55 -11.99 -6.71
C LEU A 72 1.80 -13.33 -6.76
N SER A 73 2.51 -14.45 -6.58
CA SER A 73 1.90 -15.78 -6.54
C SER A 73 0.94 -15.94 -5.36
N SER A 74 1.29 -15.39 -4.19
CA SER A 74 0.40 -15.41 -3.03
C SER A 74 -0.90 -14.64 -3.28
N MET A 75 -0.80 -13.43 -3.84
CA MET A 75 -1.97 -12.61 -4.20
C MET A 75 -2.82 -13.27 -5.28
N TRP A 76 -2.19 -13.83 -6.30
CA TRP A 76 -2.89 -14.54 -7.37
C TRP A 76 -3.64 -15.76 -6.83
N ASN A 77 -2.97 -16.61 -6.08
CA ASN A 77 -3.55 -17.81 -5.50
C ASN A 77 -4.74 -17.49 -4.57
N TYR A 78 -4.61 -16.45 -3.75
CA TYR A 78 -5.72 -15.99 -2.92
C TYR A 78 -6.92 -15.56 -3.77
N THR A 79 -6.66 -14.79 -4.83
CA THR A 79 -7.69 -14.28 -5.72
C THR A 79 -8.43 -15.40 -6.45
N ILE A 80 -7.68 -16.33 -7.08
CA ILE A 80 -8.30 -17.43 -7.81
C ILE A 80 -9.04 -18.41 -6.90
N ASN A 81 -8.54 -18.68 -5.70
CA ASN A 81 -9.24 -19.53 -4.73
C ASN A 81 -10.60 -18.92 -4.34
N ALA A 82 -10.64 -17.61 -4.09
CA ALA A 82 -11.88 -16.92 -3.75
C ALA A 82 -12.88 -16.93 -4.92
N VAL A 83 -12.41 -16.67 -6.14
CA VAL A 83 -13.25 -16.71 -7.36
C VAL A 83 -13.70 -18.14 -7.64
N SER A 84 -12.82 -19.13 -7.50
CA SER A 84 -13.15 -20.56 -7.66
C SER A 84 -14.27 -20.97 -6.72
N ALA A 85 -14.16 -20.64 -5.44
CA ALA A 85 -15.18 -20.96 -4.44
C ALA A 85 -16.52 -20.28 -4.74
N ALA A 86 -16.50 -19.02 -5.16
CA ALA A 86 -17.70 -18.23 -5.43
C ALA A 86 -18.40 -18.60 -6.75
N ARG A 87 -17.62 -18.93 -7.79
CA ARG A 87 -18.15 -19.18 -9.14
C ARG A 87 -18.19 -20.66 -9.52
N GLN A 88 -17.73 -21.56 -8.64
CA GLN A 88 -17.66 -23.01 -8.89
C GLN A 88 -16.85 -23.38 -10.14
N ILE A 89 -15.79 -22.62 -10.41
CA ILE A 89 -14.82 -22.86 -11.49
C ILE A 89 -13.52 -23.31 -10.83
N SER A 90 -12.89 -24.38 -11.34
CA SER A 90 -11.63 -24.87 -10.75
C SER A 90 -10.49 -23.86 -10.87
N THR A 91 -9.54 -23.91 -9.93
CA THR A 91 -8.34 -23.05 -9.99
C THR A 91 -7.49 -23.33 -11.22
N GLU A 92 -7.50 -24.58 -11.71
CA GLU A 92 -6.84 -25.03 -12.93
C GLU A 92 -7.43 -24.35 -14.16
N GLU A 93 -8.76 -24.30 -14.26
CA GLU A 93 -9.47 -23.61 -15.36
C GLU A 93 -9.21 -22.10 -15.30
N LEU A 94 -9.26 -21.49 -14.13
CA LEU A 94 -8.97 -20.06 -13.96
C LEU A 94 -7.53 -19.70 -14.36
N ASN A 95 -6.55 -20.58 -14.07
CA ASN A 95 -5.18 -20.42 -14.54
C ASN A 95 -5.08 -20.61 -16.07
N MET A 96 -5.74 -21.62 -16.65
CA MET A 96 -5.78 -21.79 -18.11
C MET A 96 -6.42 -20.57 -18.82
N PHE A 97 -7.42 -19.94 -18.21
CA PHE A 97 -7.99 -18.70 -18.76
C PHE A 97 -6.96 -17.56 -18.76
N ALA A 98 -6.19 -17.40 -17.70
CA ALA A 98 -5.16 -16.36 -17.61
C ALA A 98 -4.00 -16.58 -18.62
N GLU A 99 -3.62 -17.82 -18.89
CA GLU A 99 -2.61 -18.16 -19.90
C GLU A 99 -3.14 -18.04 -21.34
N GLY A 100 -4.37 -18.46 -21.57
CA GLY A 100 -4.92 -18.59 -22.93
C GLY A 100 -5.64 -17.35 -23.46
N ARG A 101 -5.99 -16.39 -22.59
CA ARG A 101 -6.80 -15.23 -22.98
C ARG A 101 -6.45 -14.01 -22.15
N VAL A 102 -6.44 -12.85 -22.79
CA VAL A 102 -6.29 -11.55 -22.12
C VAL A 102 -7.63 -11.04 -21.63
N ALA A 103 -8.71 -11.32 -22.39
CA ALA A 103 -10.05 -10.83 -22.12
C ALA A 103 -11.11 -11.83 -22.57
N PHE A 104 -12.27 -11.76 -21.92
CA PHE A 104 -13.49 -12.46 -22.33
C PHE A 104 -14.50 -11.44 -22.84
N LEU A 105 -15.05 -11.69 -24.03
CA LEU A 105 -16.25 -11.05 -24.50
C LEU A 105 -17.44 -11.54 -23.65
N PRO A 106 -18.55 -10.77 -23.53
CA PRO A 106 -19.67 -11.10 -22.64
C PRO A 106 -20.19 -12.54 -22.79
N LYS A 107 -20.39 -13.00 -24.02
CA LYS A 107 -20.85 -14.34 -24.29
C LYS A 107 -19.87 -15.43 -23.83
N GLN A 108 -18.59 -15.20 -24.05
CA GLN A 108 -17.54 -16.11 -23.60
C GLN A 108 -17.45 -16.18 -22.07
N ALA A 109 -17.55 -15.01 -21.39
CA ALA A 109 -17.56 -14.94 -19.94
C ALA A 109 -18.75 -15.68 -19.33
N GLN A 110 -19.90 -15.62 -20.01
CA GLN A 110 -21.10 -16.36 -19.60
C GLN A 110 -20.97 -17.87 -19.84
N GLU A 111 -20.44 -18.27 -20.99
CA GLU A 111 -20.22 -19.68 -21.33
C GLU A 111 -19.32 -20.41 -20.33
N VAL A 112 -18.29 -19.70 -19.79
CA VAL A 112 -17.37 -20.26 -18.80
C VAL A 112 -17.81 -20.02 -17.34
N GLY A 113 -18.97 -19.42 -17.12
CA GLY A 113 -19.54 -19.22 -15.77
C GLY A 113 -18.96 -18.05 -14.96
N LEU A 114 -18.15 -17.20 -15.58
CA LEU A 114 -17.63 -16.01 -14.91
C LEU A 114 -18.71 -14.95 -14.67
N VAL A 115 -19.74 -14.91 -15.53
CA VAL A 115 -20.94 -14.08 -15.36
C VAL A 115 -22.21 -14.89 -15.57
N ASP A 116 -23.33 -14.48 -14.97
CA ASP A 116 -24.60 -15.18 -15.02
C ASP A 116 -25.49 -14.72 -16.19
N GLY A 117 -25.27 -13.51 -16.68
CA GLY A 117 -26.06 -12.98 -17.78
C GLY A 117 -25.49 -11.73 -18.42
N ILE A 118 -26.05 -11.39 -19.57
CA ILE A 118 -25.68 -10.25 -20.40
C ILE A 118 -26.90 -9.35 -20.52
N TYR A 119 -26.85 -8.16 -19.88
CA TYR A 119 -27.97 -7.26 -19.78
C TYR A 119 -27.62 -5.81 -20.07
N TYR A 120 -28.54 -5.09 -20.70
CA TYR A 120 -28.52 -3.64 -20.71
C TYR A 120 -29.02 -3.08 -19.35
N ALA A 121 -28.78 -1.79 -19.11
CA ALA A 121 -29.18 -1.15 -17.86
C ALA A 121 -30.67 -1.22 -17.55
N ASP A 122 -31.50 -1.01 -18.54
CA ASP A 122 -32.97 -1.12 -18.44
C ASP A 122 -33.44 -2.53 -18.10
N GLN A 123 -32.77 -3.55 -18.63
CA GLN A 123 -33.03 -4.95 -18.27
C GLN A 123 -32.61 -5.23 -16.82
N MET A 124 -31.51 -4.63 -16.36
CA MET A 124 -31.09 -4.72 -14.95
C MET A 124 -32.12 -4.06 -14.02
N ASP A 125 -32.67 -2.91 -14.40
CA ASP A 125 -33.76 -2.28 -13.63
C ASP A 125 -34.95 -3.21 -13.50
N SER A 126 -35.32 -3.90 -14.58
CA SER A 126 -36.39 -4.90 -14.59
C SER A 126 -36.10 -6.08 -13.65
N VAL A 127 -34.88 -6.60 -13.65
CA VAL A 127 -34.44 -7.67 -12.71
C VAL A 127 -34.57 -7.21 -11.27
N LEU A 128 -34.14 -5.99 -10.95
CA LEU A 128 -34.22 -5.43 -9.60
C LEU A 128 -35.65 -5.19 -9.15
N LEU A 129 -36.53 -4.72 -10.04
CA LEU A 129 -37.95 -4.57 -9.74
C LEU A 129 -38.58 -5.90 -9.39
N VAL A 130 -38.35 -6.94 -10.21
CA VAL A 130 -38.89 -8.29 -9.95
C VAL A 130 -38.33 -8.85 -8.63
N LYS A 131 -37.03 -8.77 -8.38
CA LYS A 131 -36.41 -9.25 -7.13
C LYS A 131 -36.92 -8.52 -5.88
N THR A 132 -37.35 -7.27 -6.02
CA THR A 132 -37.97 -6.49 -4.93
C THR A 132 -39.50 -6.62 -4.84
N GLY A 133 -40.11 -7.56 -5.59
CA GLY A 133 -41.54 -7.81 -5.58
C GLY A 133 -42.40 -6.72 -6.24
N ARG A 134 -41.80 -5.91 -7.11
CA ARG A 134 -42.47 -4.82 -7.85
C ARG A 134 -42.81 -5.25 -9.28
N LYS A 135 -43.70 -4.49 -9.91
CA LYS A 135 -44.00 -4.66 -11.32
C LYS A 135 -42.92 -4.06 -12.20
N ILE A 136 -42.70 -4.62 -13.38
CA ILE A 136 -41.65 -4.15 -14.32
C ILE A 136 -41.88 -2.69 -14.77
N ASP A 137 -43.13 -2.25 -14.80
CA ASP A 137 -43.47 -0.86 -15.17
C ASP A 137 -43.38 0.13 -14.00
N ASP A 138 -43.08 -0.34 -12.81
CA ASP A 138 -42.88 0.53 -11.64
C ASP A 138 -41.55 1.31 -11.76
N LYS A 139 -41.50 2.47 -11.10
CA LYS A 139 -40.24 3.21 -10.98
C LYS A 139 -39.34 2.54 -9.99
N LEU A 140 -38.11 2.19 -10.40
CA LEU A 140 -37.06 1.72 -9.50
C LEU A 140 -36.70 2.83 -8.51
N ARG A 141 -36.79 2.54 -7.21
CA ARG A 141 -36.40 3.45 -6.14
C ARG A 141 -35.07 2.99 -5.55
N THR A 142 -34.03 3.80 -5.73
CA THR A 142 -32.70 3.54 -5.22
C THR A 142 -32.30 4.60 -4.19
N VAL A 143 -31.42 4.23 -3.29
CA VAL A 143 -30.74 5.13 -2.38
C VAL A 143 -29.24 5.00 -2.65
N SER A 144 -28.53 6.11 -2.74
CA SER A 144 -27.08 6.07 -2.87
C SER A 144 -26.43 5.57 -1.58
N LEU A 145 -25.26 4.93 -1.70
CA LEU A 145 -24.50 4.47 -0.54
C LEU A 145 -24.21 5.63 0.44
N TYR A 146 -23.92 6.81 -0.08
CA TYR A 146 -23.72 8.03 0.71
C TYR A 146 -24.95 8.38 1.55
N ASN A 147 -26.13 8.47 0.92
CA ASN A 147 -27.37 8.78 1.64
C ASN A 147 -27.77 7.68 2.64
N TYR A 148 -27.50 6.41 2.30
CA TYR A 148 -27.75 5.31 3.21
C TYR A 148 -26.84 5.36 4.44
N SER A 149 -25.53 5.60 4.25
CA SER A 149 -24.58 5.73 5.36
C SER A 149 -24.94 6.90 6.28
N HIS A 150 -25.32 8.05 5.72
CA HIS A 150 -25.81 9.19 6.49
C HIS A 150 -27.08 8.87 7.29
N TYR A 151 -28.02 8.16 6.68
CA TYR A 151 -29.23 7.72 7.37
C TYR A 151 -28.90 6.81 8.56
N VAL A 152 -28.03 5.84 8.37
CA VAL A 152 -27.59 4.92 9.44
C VAL A 152 -26.90 5.70 10.57
N GLN A 153 -25.98 6.61 10.24
CA GLN A 153 -25.28 7.45 11.25
C GLN A 153 -26.24 8.33 12.06
N GLN A 154 -27.33 8.83 11.45
CA GLN A 154 -28.34 9.62 12.15
C GLN A 154 -29.22 8.79 13.08
N GLN A 155 -29.33 7.49 12.86
CA GLN A 155 -30.08 6.57 13.74
C GLN A 155 -29.27 6.14 14.96
N GLU A 156 -27.94 6.23 14.90
CA GLU A 156 -27.08 5.93 16.03
C GLU A 156 -27.04 7.12 16.98
N SER A 157 -27.75 7.05 18.08
CA SER A 157 -27.62 8.01 19.18
C SER A 157 -26.25 7.80 19.83
N LEU A 158 -25.32 8.76 19.66
CA LEU A 158 -24.04 8.75 20.34
C LEU A 158 -24.25 8.92 21.83
N ASP A 159 -24.07 7.87 22.61
CA ASP A 159 -23.94 7.98 24.06
C ASP A 159 -22.56 8.59 24.37
N LEU A 160 -22.54 9.91 24.62
CA LEU A 160 -21.32 10.65 24.94
C LEU A 160 -20.70 10.25 26.29
N SER A 161 -21.45 9.54 27.15
CA SER A 161 -20.98 9.01 28.44
C SER A 161 -20.31 7.64 28.30
N ALA A 162 -20.48 6.96 27.17
CA ALA A 162 -19.91 5.64 26.94
C ALA A 162 -18.37 5.66 26.89
N LYS A 163 -17.79 4.54 27.29
CA LYS A 163 -16.34 4.29 27.11
C LYS A 163 -15.99 4.31 25.64
N LYS A 164 -14.98 5.10 25.25
CA LYS A 164 -14.61 5.31 23.84
C LYS A 164 -13.44 4.43 23.42
N ILE A 165 -13.46 4.03 22.17
CA ILE A 165 -12.31 3.44 21.47
C ILE A 165 -11.83 4.50 20.46
N ALA A 166 -10.55 4.84 20.50
CA ALA A 166 -9.96 5.72 19.50
C ALA A 166 -9.58 4.92 18.25
N LEU A 167 -9.98 5.42 17.09
CA LEU A 167 -9.52 4.90 15.79
C LEU A 167 -8.60 5.95 15.18
N VAL A 168 -7.34 5.60 15.01
CA VAL A 168 -6.30 6.45 14.41
C VAL A 168 -5.92 5.90 13.05
N TYR A 169 -5.95 6.74 12.03
CA TYR A 169 -5.53 6.38 10.68
C TYR A 169 -4.09 6.86 10.46
N ALA A 170 -3.17 5.96 10.14
CA ALA A 170 -1.81 6.23 9.70
C ALA A 170 -1.71 5.85 8.21
N VAL A 171 -1.93 6.83 7.34
CA VAL A 171 -2.04 6.63 5.88
C VAL A 171 -0.99 7.51 5.18
N GLY A 172 -0.20 6.92 4.31
CA GLY A 172 0.83 7.62 3.54
C GLY A 172 2.25 7.28 3.97
N GLU A 173 3.21 8.03 3.46
CA GLU A 173 4.62 7.93 3.80
C GLU A 173 4.90 8.51 5.19
N ILE A 174 5.88 7.93 5.91
CA ILE A 174 6.28 8.41 7.24
C ILE A 174 7.44 9.38 7.07
N ASN A 175 7.25 10.62 7.53
CA ASN A 175 8.22 11.70 7.44
C ASN A 175 8.57 12.26 8.83
N ASP A 176 9.70 12.95 8.93
CA ASP A 176 10.10 13.64 10.15
C ASP A 176 9.25 14.89 10.36
N GLY A 177 9.01 15.24 11.63
CA GLY A 177 8.28 16.47 12.00
C GLY A 177 6.76 16.36 11.91
N ASP A 178 6.13 17.52 11.71
CA ASP A 178 4.68 17.69 11.62
C ASP A 178 4.28 17.82 10.14
N GLU A 179 3.89 16.71 9.54
CA GLU A 179 3.33 16.72 8.19
C GLU A 179 1.83 17.03 8.21
N ASP A 180 1.30 17.40 7.04
CA ASP A 180 -0.11 17.65 6.82
C ASP A 180 -0.91 16.36 6.53
N ASP A 181 -2.17 16.50 6.12
CA ASP A 181 -3.11 15.40 5.84
C ASP A 181 -2.63 14.43 4.73
N SER A 182 -1.54 14.71 4.01
CA SER A 182 -1.04 13.90 2.90
C SER A 182 -0.01 12.85 3.31
N ALA A 183 0.59 12.97 4.51
CA ALA A 183 1.64 12.09 5.01
C ALA A 183 1.55 11.90 6.53
N ILE A 184 2.35 10.98 7.05
CA ILE A 184 2.43 10.67 8.48
C ILE A 184 3.61 11.42 9.08
N GLY A 185 3.36 12.52 9.79
CA GLY A 185 4.37 13.26 10.53
C GLY A 185 4.69 12.56 11.87
N GLY A 186 5.95 12.19 12.08
CA GLY A 186 6.37 11.44 13.27
C GLY A 186 6.06 12.15 14.56
N ASP A 187 6.31 13.44 14.64
CA ASP A 187 6.09 14.25 15.85
C ASP A 187 4.59 14.48 16.11
N ALA A 188 3.81 14.79 15.07
CA ALA A 188 2.37 14.97 15.17
C ALA A 188 1.67 13.70 15.68
N TYR A 189 2.02 12.53 15.12
CA TYR A 189 1.43 11.27 15.55
C TYR A 189 1.90 10.85 16.95
N ALA A 190 3.15 11.10 17.32
CA ALA A 190 3.63 10.87 18.68
C ALA A 190 2.84 11.70 19.70
N GLU A 191 2.54 12.95 19.39
CA GLU A 191 1.68 13.80 20.26
C GLU A 191 0.26 13.24 20.34
N ILE A 192 -0.35 12.82 19.21
CA ILE A 192 -1.67 12.14 19.22
C ILE A 192 -1.66 10.93 20.15
N PHE A 193 -0.66 10.04 20.03
CA PHE A 193 -0.57 8.85 20.88
C PHE A 193 -0.36 9.20 22.35
N SER A 194 0.42 10.25 22.66
CA SER A 194 0.59 10.77 24.00
C SER A 194 -0.72 11.28 24.60
N GLN A 195 -1.52 12.02 23.83
CA GLN A 195 -2.83 12.52 24.24
C GLN A 195 -3.81 11.37 24.49
N LEU A 196 -3.90 10.40 23.55
CA LEU A 196 -4.75 9.22 23.71
C LEU A 196 -4.36 8.39 24.92
N ARG A 197 -3.07 8.29 25.24
CA ARG A 197 -2.59 7.60 26.43
C ARG A 197 -3.05 8.27 27.73
N LYS A 198 -3.11 9.60 27.76
CA LYS A 198 -3.49 10.39 28.94
C LYS A 198 -5.02 10.51 29.12
N ASP A 199 -5.79 10.45 28.04
CA ASP A 199 -7.26 10.61 28.08
C ASP A 199 -7.94 9.40 28.75
N SER A 200 -8.51 9.60 29.92
CA SER A 200 -9.17 8.56 30.70
C SER A 200 -10.49 8.05 30.08
N THR A 201 -11.10 8.79 29.15
CA THR A 201 -12.33 8.39 28.45
C THR A 201 -12.06 7.34 27.40
N ILE A 202 -10.86 7.34 26.79
CA ILE A 202 -10.41 6.37 25.81
C ILE A 202 -9.96 5.10 26.52
N LYS A 203 -10.54 3.95 26.15
CA LYS A 203 -10.27 2.65 26.79
C LYS A 203 -9.41 1.70 25.97
N ALA A 204 -9.38 1.89 24.66
CA ALA A 204 -8.54 1.15 23.74
C ALA A 204 -8.24 2.01 22.51
N VAL A 205 -7.20 1.64 21.78
CA VAL A 205 -6.81 2.30 20.53
C VAL A 205 -6.71 1.28 19.41
N VAL A 206 -7.32 1.60 18.28
CA VAL A 206 -7.12 0.89 17.01
C VAL A 206 -6.31 1.79 16.09
N LEU A 207 -5.12 1.33 15.69
CA LEU A 207 -4.28 2.02 14.72
C LEU A 207 -4.47 1.36 13.35
N ARG A 208 -5.10 2.08 12.43
CA ARG A 208 -5.26 1.64 11.04
C ARG A 208 -4.07 2.10 10.23
N VAL A 209 -3.19 1.17 9.85
CA VAL A 209 -1.96 1.45 9.10
C VAL A 209 -2.16 1.14 7.63
N ASN A 210 -1.91 2.13 6.76
CA ASN A 210 -1.81 1.96 5.31
C ASN A 210 -0.61 2.76 4.80
N SER A 211 0.61 2.26 5.06
CA SER A 211 1.86 2.97 4.86
C SER A 211 2.94 2.07 4.26
N PRO A 212 3.68 2.52 3.24
CA PRO A 212 4.87 1.84 2.73
C PRO A 212 6.09 1.99 3.67
N GLY A 213 5.96 2.81 4.71
CA GLY A 213 7.05 3.23 5.59
C GLY A 213 7.57 4.61 5.25
N GLY A 214 8.84 4.88 5.54
CA GLY A 214 9.50 6.17 5.34
C GLY A 214 10.65 6.34 6.32
N SER A 215 10.74 7.49 6.98
CA SER A 215 11.79 7.80 7.97
C SER A 215 11.85 6.76 9.09
N ALA A 216 13.04 6.20 9.29
CA ALA A 216 13.30 5.30 10.42
C ALA A 216 13.26 6.06 11.76
N PHE A 217 13.72 7.31 11.77
CA PHE A 217 13.70 8.15 12.97
C PHE A 217 12.26 8.49 13.40
N ALA A 218 11.44 8.97 12.48
CA ALA A 218 10.03 9.23 12.75
C ALA A 218 9.28 7.96 13.21
N SER A 219 9.57 6.82 12.57
CA SER A 219 9.00 5.52 12.98
C SER A 219 9.39 5.13 14.41
N GLU A 220 10.62 5.38 14.83
CA GLU A 220 11.10 5.14 16.20
C GLU A 220 10.40 6.06 17.22
N VAL A 221 10.25 7.35 16.90
CA VAL A 221 9.55 8.32 17.75
C VAL A 221 8.10 7.86 17.98
N MET A 222 7.42 7.46 16.92
CA MET A 222 6.05 6.92 17.00
C MET A 222 6.01 5.60 17.76
N TRP A 223 6.91 4.67 17.46
CA TRP A 223 7.02 3.37 18.13
C TRP A 223 7.17 3.53 19.65
N ARG A 224 7.98 4.49 20.08
CA ARG A 224 8.18 4.75 21.50
C ARG A 224 6.87 5.17 22.19
N GLU A 225 6.10 6.09 21.62
CA GLU A 225 4.83 6.52 22.19
C GLU A 225 3.77 5.42 22.12
N LEU A 226 3.73 4.63 21.06
CA LEU A 226 2.84 3.46 20.95
C LEU A 226 3.16 2.40 22.01
N THR A 227 4.43 2.13 22.29
CA THR A 227 4.87 1.24 23.39
C THR A 227 4.35 1.73 24.73
N ARG A 228 4.49 3.04 25.02
CA ARG A 228 3.99 3.66 26.25
C ARG A 228 2.45 3.66 26.34
N LEU A 229 1.78 3.82 25.20
CA LEU A 229 0.32 3.74 25.12
C LEU A 229 -0.16 2.33 25.44
N ARG A 230 0.48 1.32 24.86
CA ARG A 230 0.18 -0.10 25.11
C ARG A 230 0.30 -0.49 26.58
N GLU A 231 1.24 0.08 27.32
CA GLU A 231 1.37 -0.15 28.77
C GLU A 231 0.12 0.29 29.58
N LYS A 232 -0.71 1.15 29.02
CA LYS A 232 -1.89 1.75 29.68
C LYS A 232 -3.22 1.30 29.09
N LYS A 233 -3.26 0.95 27.80
CA LYS A 233 -4.48 0.67 27.04
C LYS A 233 -4.22 -0.38 25.99
N PRO A 234 -5.17 -1.27 25.72
CA PRO A 234 -5.06 -2.18 24.59
C PRO A 234 -4.81 -1.43 23.28
N LEU A 235 -3.79 -1.85 22.57
CA LEU A 235 -3.42 -1.34 21.25
C LEU A 235 -3.60 -2.44 20.20
N ILE A 236 -4.47 -2.21 19.24
CA ILE A 236 -4.71 -3.12 18.13
C ILE A 236 -4.32 -2.43 16.84
N VAL A 237 -3.57 -3.11 15.99
CA VAL A 237 -3.24 -2.64 14.65
C VAL A 237 -4.12 -3.35 13.62
N SER A 238 -4.69 -2.57 12.71
CA SER A 238 -5.37 -3.06 11.51
C SER A 238 -4.60 -2.62 10.28
N MET A 239 -3.99 -3.56 9.57
CA MET A 239 -3.21 -3.26 8.37
C MET A 239 -4.10 -3.11 7.14
N GLY A 240 -3.79 -2.12 6.30
CA GLY A 240 -4.44 -1.84 5.01
C GLY A 240 -3.82 -2.62 3.85
N THR A 241 -3.71 -1.96 2.71
CA THR A 241 -3.04 -2.51 1.52
C THR A 241 -1.53 -2.65 1.77
N TYR A 242 -0.96 -1.67 2.47
CA TYR A 242 0.45 -1.63 2.85
C TYR A 242 0.61 -1.45 4.35
N ALA A 243 1.53 -2.20 4.94
CA ALA A 243 2.07 -1.94 6.27
C ALA A 243 3.53 -2.43 6.28
N ALA A 244 4.39 -1.75 5.53
CA ALA A 244 5.74 -2.19 5.24
C ALA A 244 6.79 -1.23 5.78
N SER A 245 8.00 -1.73 6.06
CA SER A 245 9.13 -0.95 6.57
C SER A 245 8.73 -0.16 7.84
N GLY A 246 8.78 1.18 7.83
CA GLY A 246 8.29 2.03 8.92
C GLY A 246 6.84 1.75 9.32
N GLY A 247 5.95 1.42 8.34
CA GLY A 247 4.58 1.01 8.61
C GLY A 247 4.47 -0.29 9.42
N TYR A 248 5.36 -1.25 9.17
CA TYR A 248 5.48 -2.45 10.02
C TYR A 248 6.10 -2.11 11.38
N TYR A 249 7.09 -1.20 11.41
CA TYR A 249 7.76 -0.77 12.63
C TYR A 249 6.78 -0.19 13.66
N ILE A 250 5.93 0.75 13.24
CA ILE A 250 4.91 1.32 14.13
C ILE A 250 3.78 0.34 14.49
N SER A 251 3.65 -0.74 13.74
CA SER A 251 2.68 -1.82 14.03
C SER A 251 3.20 -2.83 15.04
N ALA A 252 4.52 -3.00 15.13
CA ALA A 252 5.16 -4.06 15.93
C ALA A 252 4.85 -4.03 17.44
N PRO A 253 4.63 -2.87 18.11
CA PRO A 253 4.33 -2.85 19.54
C PRO A 253 2.88 -3.23 19.88
N ALA A 254 2.00 -3.48 18.92
CA ALA A 254 0.59 -3.80 19.18
C ALA A 254 0.38 -5.10 19.98
N ASP A 255 -0.72 -5.17 20.75
CA ASP A 255 -1.14 -6.42 21.40
C ASP A 255 -1.64 -7.44 20.38
N TYR A 256 -2.32 -6.95 19.32
CA TYR A 256 -2.79 -7.76 18.20
C TYR A 256 -2.63 -7.02 16.89
N ILE A 257 -2.22 -7.74 15.86
CA ILE A 257 -2.14 -7.25 14.49
C ILE A 257 -3.13 -8.04 13.64
N VAL A 258 -4.05 -7.33 13.01
CA VAL A 258 -5.04 -7.88 12.07
C VAL A 258 -4.66 -7.44 10.67
N THR A 259 -4.54 -8.39 9.76
CA THR A 259 -4.12 -8.15 8.38
C THR A 259 -4.99 -8.92 7.40
N SER A 260 -5.09 -8.43 6.16
CA SER A 260 -5.66 -9.20 5.05
C SER A 260 -4.60 -10.09 4.42
N PRO A 261 -4.96 -11.26 3.86
CA PRO A 261 -4.04 -12.05 3.04
C PRO A 261 -3.44 -11.31 1.83
N LEU A 262 -4.07 -10.21 1.41
CA LEU A 262 -3.60 -9.34 0.32
C LEU A 262 -2.77 -8.14 0.80
N THR A 263 -2.52 -8.00 2.09
CA THR A 263 -1.68 -6.93 2.64
C THR A 263 -0.22 -7.17 2.30
N LEU A 264 0.44 -6.17 1.73
CA LEU A 264 1.89 -6.17 1.56
C LEU A 264 2.53 -5.61 2.84
N THR A 265 3.26 -6.46 3.57
CA THR A 265 3.86 -6.11 4.86
C THR A 265 5.30 -6.61 4.98
N GLY A 266 5.94 -6.38 6.12
CA GLY A 266 7.34 -6.74 6.34
C GLY A 266 8.29 -5.69 5.79
N SER A 267 9.10 -6.01 4.78
CA SER A 267 10.16 -5.14 4.24
C SER A 267 11.08 -4.59 5.34
N ILE A 268 11.45 -5.48 6.29
CA ILE A 268 12.26 -5.14 7.47
C ILE A 268 13.68 -4.83 7.03
N GLY A 269 14.15 -3.62 7.35
CA GLY A 269 15.47 -3.15 7.02
C GLY A 269 15.48 -1.67 6.68
N VAL A 270 16.67 -1.09 6.68
CA VAL A 270 16.91 0.32 6.35
C VAL A 270 17.84 0.44 5.17
N PHE A 271 17.77 1.55 4.49
CA PHE A 271 18.76 1.99 3.50
C PHE A 271 18.92 3.50 3.57
N GLY A 272 20.10 3.97 3.20
CA GLY A 272 20.38 5.37 2.89
C GLY A 272 20.72 5.51 1.41
N MET A 273 20.27 6.58 0.77
CA MET A 273 20.61 6.90 -0.61
C MET A 273 20.91 8.38 -0.76
N TYR A 274 22.06 8.69 -1.30
CA TYR A 274 22.50 10.04 -1.64
C TYR A 274 22.84 10.10 -3.12
N MET A 275 22.33 11.10 -3.82
CA MET A 275 22.69 11.36 -5.20
C MET A 275 23.81 12.37 -5.27
N THR A 276 24.91 12.06 -5.98
CA THR A 276 25.95 13.02 -6.24
C THR A 276 25.92 13.52 -7.67
N TYR A 277 26.04 14.82 -7.84
CA TYR A 277 25.90 15.53 -9.12
C TYR A 277 27.21 16.17 -9.58
N GLY A 278 28.32 15.93 -8.90
CA GLY A 278 29.60 16.58 -9.18
C GLY A 278 30.11 16.35 -10.59
N LYS A 279 29.97 15.14 -11.15
CA LYS A 279 30.31 14.84 -12.54
C LYS A 279 29.35 15.50 -13.54
N LEU A 280 28.05 15.45 -13.27
CA LEU A 280 27.04 16.15 -14.09
C LEU A 280 27.39 17.64 -14.23
N LEU A 281 27.66 18.31 -13.12
CA LEU A 281 28.01 19.73 -13.11
C LEU A 281 29.28 20.01 -13.92
N ARG A 282 30.35 19.26 -13.67
CA ARG A 282 31.65 19.51 -14.34
C ARG A 282 31.63 19.13 -15.81
N GLU A 283 31.16 17.93 -16.13
CA GLU A 283 31.35 17.34 -17.45
C GLU A 283 30.24 17.69 -18.46
N LYS A 284 29.01 17.93 -17.94
CA LYS A 284 27.86 18.23 -18.80
C LYS A 284 27.48 19.70 -18.78
N LEU A 285 27.64 20.38 -17.64
CA LEU A 285 27.18 21.75 -17.46
C LEU A 285 28.34 22.77 -17.38
N SER A 286 29.61 22.30 -17.36
CA SER A 286 30.80 23.14 -17.21
C SER A 286 30.77 24.04 -15.96
N VAL A 287 30.11 23.57 -14.90
CA VAL A 287 30.02 24.23 -13.60
C VAL A 287 31.02 23.57 -12.65
N TYR A 288 31.89 24.35 -12.05
CA TYR A 288 33.01 23.87 -11.22
C TYR A 288 32.78 24.25 -9.75
N PRO A 289 32.11 23.44 -8.95
CA PRO A 289 31.95 23.71 -7.52
C PRO A 289 33.30 23.75 -6.82
N ARG A 290 33.46 24.71 -5.91
CA ARG A 290 34.66 24.84 -5.05
C ARG A 290 34.22 24.85 -3.60
N VAL A 291 34.84 24.02 -2.79
CA VAL A 291 34.53 23.89 -1.37
C VAL A 291 35.73 24.35 -0.55
N VAL A 292 35.49 25.21 0.44
CA VAL A 292 36.45 25.59 1.46
C VAL A 292 35.99 24.96 2.78
N LYS A 293 36.81 24.18 3.42
CA LYS A 293 36.49 23.40 4.63
C LYS A 293 37.43 23.71 5.76
N THR A 294 36.92 23.71 6.97
CA THR A 294 37.77 23.81 8.18
C THR A 294 38.35 22.45 8.59
N HIS A 295 37.65 21.34 8.29
CA HIS A 295 38.03 19.97 8.62
C HIS A 295 37.73 19.02 7.48
N SER A 296 38.33 17.85 7.46
CA SER A 296 38.26 16.88 6.34
C SER A 296 36.84 16.49 5.94
N HIS A 297 35.94 16.32 6.89
CA HIS A 297 34.58 15.84 6.68
C HIS A 297 33.52 16.94 6.88
N SER A 298 33.89 18.24 6.88
CA SER A 298 32.90 19.33 7.06
C SER A 298 31.86 19.42 5.95
N ASP A 299 32.03 18.73 4.84
CA ASP A 299 31.14 18.64 3.72
C ASP A 299 30.54 17.23 3.54
N ILE A 300 30.52 16.41 4.60
CA ILE A 300 29.84 15.10 4.58
C ILE A 300 28.38 15.27 4.17
N GLY A 301 27.90 14.37 3.32
CA GLY A 301 26.54 14.46 2.74
C GLY A 301 26.40 15.49 1.59
N SER A 302 27.53 16.12 1.17
CA SER A 302 27.51 16.99 -0.01
C SER A 302 27.12 16.23 -1.27
N VAL A 303 26.20 16.80 -2.04
CA VAL A 303 25.81 16.26 -3.35
C VAL A 303 26.85 16.51 -4.44
N MET A 304 27.98 17.17 -4.13
CA MET A 304 29.03 17.53 -5.10
C MET A 304 30.14 16.47 -5.24
N ARG A 305 30.25 15.55 -4.31
CA ARG A 305 31.22 14.46 -4.31
C ARG A 305 30.65 13.20 -3.67
N PRO A 306 31.17 12.01 -4.05
CA PRO A 306 30.85 10.78 -3.34
C PRO A 306 31.40 10.80 -1.90
N LEU A 307 30.82 9.96 -1.05
CA LEU A 307 31.36 9.68 0.28
C LEU A 307 32.70 8.96 0.16
N ASP A 308 33.64 9.28 1.03
CA ASP A 308 34.87 8.49 1.19
C ASP A 308 34.61 7.23 2.04
N GLU A 309 35.61 6.35 2.17
CA GLU A 309 35.42 5.07 2.87
C GLU A 309 35.10 5.26 4.37
N PHE A 310 35.72 6.27 5.03
CA PHE A 310 35.39 6.59 6.42
C PHE A 310 33.98 7.11 6.57
N GLU A 311 33.54 7.97 5.66
CA GLU A 311 32.16 8.50 5.65
C GLU A 311 31.12 7.41 5.38
N LYS A 312 31.43 6.42 4.52
CA LYS A 312 30.56 5.25 4.29
C LYS A 312 30.46 4.33 5.50
N GLU A 313 31.55 4.16 6.25
CA GLU A 313 31.53 3.36 7.48
C GLU A 313 30.76 4.06 8.61
N LEU A 314 30.76 5.39 8.63
CA LEU A 314 30.04 6.18 9.63
C LEU A 314 28.53 6.17 9.40
N MET A 315 28.08 6.08 8.15
CA MET A 315 26.67 6.11 7.75
C MET A 315 26.01 4.72 7.79
#